data_ce3e7dd3a2df6d0d6fa52e9f7cd90b6a
#
_entry.id   ce3e7dd3a2df6d0d6fa52e9f7cd90b6a
#
_cell.length_a   1.000
_cell.length_b   1.000
_cell.length_c   1.000
_cell.angle_alpha   90.00
_cell.angle_beta   90.00
_cell.angle_gamma   90.00
#
_symmetry.space_group_name_H-M   'P 1'
#
loop_
_entity.id
_entity.type
_entity.pdbx_description
1 polymer ?
#
loop_
_entity_poly.entity_id
_entity_poly.type
_entity_poly.pdbx_seq_one_letter_code
_entity_poly.pdbx_strand_id
1 'polypeptide(L)'
;MTINIISTLNIKYYPKLSYNYKNMTRAEIKKYIKKKYKIDSVSLWADSPTYIVFRNSKKKWFGIIMDVPYNKVYRNSDKDHIIDVMNVKLDPELITSIKNTKGFAPAYHMNKIHWVSIEIGKVSYKKIKSLIDMSYNNIL
;
A
#
# COMPACT_ATOMS: atom_id res chain seq x y z
N MET A 1 -38.05 -9.58 12.64
CA MET A 1 -37.31 -9.27 12.42
C MET A 1 -36.73 -8.93 12.40
N THR A 2 -36.59 -8.90 12.47
CA THR A 2 -35.79 -8.32 12.28
C THR A 2 -35.12 -8.58 11.84
N ILE A 3 -35.00 -9.04 11.56
CA ILE A 3 -34.24 -9.01 11.01
C ILE A 3 -34.02 -8.90 10.36
N ASN A 4 -34.45 -9.07 10.16
CA ASN A 4 -34.00 -8.70 9.42
C ASN A 4 -33.97 -7.91 9.24
N ILE A 5 -34.84 -7.98 9.35
CA ILE A 5 -34.49 -6.75 9.43
C ILE A 5 -33.35 -6.43 9.86
N ILE A 6 -33.19 -6.94 10.76
CA ILE A 6 -31.92 -6.75 11.14
C ILE A 6 -31.02 -7.17 10.16
N SER A 7 -31.20 -8.26 9.61
CA SER A 7 -30.32 -8.67 8.58
C SER A 7 -30.37 -7.69 7.46
N THR A 8 -31.51 -7.21 7.17
CA THR A 8 -31.62 -6.25 6.11
C THR A 8 -31.01 -4.96 6.47
N LEU A 9 -31.18 -4.56 7.69
CA LEU A 9 -30.57 -3.36 8.15
C LEU A 9 -29.10 -3.51 8.19
N ASN A 10 -28.65 -4.66 8.60
CA ASN A 10 -27.23 -4.91 8.65
C ASN A 10 -26.62 -4.89 7.28
N ILE A 11 -27.34 -5.34 6.31
CA ILE A 11 -26.87 -5.27 4.99
C ILE A 11 -26.62 -3.84 4.56
N LYS A 12 -27.41 -2.94 5.02
CA LYS A 12 -27.18 -1.54 4.74
C LYS A 12 -25.94 -1.03 5.40
N TYR A 13 -25.67 -1.55 6.57
CA TYR A 13 -24.45 -1.17 7.23
C TYR A 13 -23.24 -1.72 6.55
N TYR A 14 -23.30 -2.99 6.15
CA TYR A 14 -22.15 -3.65 5.63
C TYR A 14 -21.56 -3.00 4.38
N PRO A 15 -22.34 -2.55 3.44
CA PRO A 15 -21.75 -1.84 2.33
C PRO A 15 -20.95 -0.63 2.76
N LYS A 16 -21.41 0.05 3.79
CA LYS A 16 -20.70 1.20 4.28
C LYS A 16 -19.40 0.82 4.95
N LEU A 17 -19.44 -0.24 5.75
CA LEU A 17 -18.23 -0.75 6.35
C LEU A 17 -17.28 -1.26 5.28
N SER A 18 -17.81 -1.97 4.31
CA SER A 18 -16.99 -2.44 3.21
C SER A 18 -16.36 -1.30 2.46
N TYR A 19 -17.04 -0.21 2.35
CA TYR A 19 -16.48 0.95 1.71
C TYR A 19 -15.29 1.50 2.50
N ASN A 20 -15.39 1.50 3.82
CA ASN A 20 -14.30 1.97 4.66
C ASN A 20 -13.11 1.03 4.63
N TYR A 21 -13.36 -0.24 4.41
CA TYR A 21 -12.31 -1.22 4.21
C TYR A 21 -11.98 -1.38 2.76
N LYS A 22 -12.73 -0.66 1.94
CA LYS A 22 -12.51 -0.76 0.54
C LYS A 22 -11.09 -0.40 0.25
N ASN A 23 -10.62 -1.04 -0.71
CA ASN A 23 -9.28 -1.00 -1.13
C ASN A 23 -8.85 0.38 -1.53
N MET A 24 -7.78 0.82 -0.96
CA MET A 24 -7.13 2.04 -1.37
C MET A 24 -6.51 1.78 -2.74
N THR A 25 -6.66 2.72 -3.66
CA THR A 25 -6.04 2.65 -4.98
C THR A 25 -4.80 3.51 -5.01
N ARG A 26 -3.96 3.32 -6.05
CA ARG A 26 -2.80 4.20 -6.18
C ARG A 26 -3.21 5.65 -6.33
N ALA A 27 -4.32 5.92 -6.98
CA ALA A 27 -4.81 7.30 -7.12
C ALA A 27 -5.12 7.92 -5.76
N GLU A 28 -5.71 7.14 -4.87
CA GLU A 28 -6.04 7.61 -3.53
C GLU A 28 -4.78 7.83 -2.69
N ILE A 29 -3.79 6.97 -2.86
CA ILE A 29 -2.50 7.14 -2.20
C ILE A 29 -1.84 8.44 -2.65
N LYS A 30 -1.81 8.68 -3.96
CA LYS A 30 -1.25 9.92 -4.50
C LYS A 30 -1.97 11.14 -3.93
N LYS A 31 -3.28 11.07 -3.85
CA LYS A 31 -4.10 12.16 -3.32
C LYS A 31 -3.80 12.41 -1.84
N TYR A 32 -3.69 11.34 -1.07
CA TYR A 32 -3.37 11.45 0.35
C TYR A 32 -2.01 12.12 0.57
N ILE A 33 -1.00 11.67 -0.15
CA ILE A 33 0.36 12.19 -0.01
C ILE A 33 0.41 13.66 -0.47
N LYS A 34 -0.27 13.98 -1.57
CA LYS A 34 -0.33 15.36 -2.05
C LYS A 34 -1.00 16.27 -1.04
N LYS A 35 -2.10 15.82 -0.47
CA LYS A 35 -2.84 16.64 0.48
C LYS A 35 -2.04 16.87 1.76
N LYS A 36 -1.42 15.82 2.28
CA LYS A 36 -0.75 15.91 3.58
C LYS A 36 0.65 16.50 3.49
N TYR A 37 1.43 16.07 2.50
CA TYR A 37 2.85 16.41 2.43
C TYR A 37 3.18 17.37 1.30
N LYS A 38 2.21 17.69 0.42
CA LYS A 38 2.41 18.57 -0.73
C LYS A 38 3.44 18.01 -1.71
N ILE A 39 3.47 16.69 -1.85
CA ILE A 39 4.42 15.99 -2.68
C ILE A 39 3.70 15.31 -3.84
N ASP A 40 4.22 15.52 -5.05
CA ASP A 40 3.78 14.81 -6.24
C ASP A 40 4.72 13.63 -6.49
N SER A 41 4.16 12.55 -7.03
CA SER A 41 4.97 11.42 -7.43
C SER A 41 5.76 11.77 -8.69
N VAL A 42 6.88 11.07 -8.89
CA VAL A 42 7.69 11.21 -10.10
C VAL A 42 7.91 9.85 -10.73
N SER A 43 7.93 9.83 -12.06
CA SER A 43 8.26 8.64 -12.83
C SER A 43 9.71 8.77 -13.28
N LEU A 44 10.56 7.83 -12.87
CA LEU A 44 12.00 7.92 -13.10
C LEU A 44 12.50 7.01 -14.21
N TRP A 45 11.67 6.09 -14.70
CA TRP A 45 12.11 5.09 -15.67
C TRP A 45 11.26 5.17 -16.93
N ALA A 46 11.92 5.42 -18.04
CA ALA A 46 11.24 5.55 -19.33
C ALA A 46 10.57 4.25 -19.76
N ASP A 47 11.17 3.12 -19.44
CA ASP A 47 10.64 1.80 -19.81
C ASP A 47 9.66 1.25 -18.77
N SER A 48 9.48 1.93 -17.66
CA SER A 48 8.49 1.57 -16.65
C SER A 48 7.79 2.82 -16.15
N PRO A 49 7.03 3.50 -17.01
CA PRO A 49 6.46 4.81 -16.68
C PRO A 49 5.37 4.75 -15.62
N THR A 50 4.83 3.57 -15.35
CA THR A 50 3.82 3.37 -14.31
C THR A 50 4.41 3.17 -12.93
N TYR A 51 5.73 3.01 -12.83
CA TYR A 51 6.42 2.99 -11.54
C TYR A 51 6.57 4.43 -11.09
N ILE A 52 6.03 4.75 -9.91
CA ILE A 52 6.05 6.13 -9.41
C ILE A 52 6.68 6.18 -8.03
N VAL A 53 7.50 7.21 -7.81
CA VAL A 53 8.28 7.36 -6.59
C VAL A 53 7.82 8.60 -5.84
N PHE A 54 7.75 8.48 -4.52
CA PHE A 54 7.48 9.59 -3.62
C PHE A 54 8.76 9.88 -2.85
N ARG A 55 9.22 11.11 -2.93
CA ARG A 55 10.46 11.53 -2.26
C ARG A 55 10.27 12.90 -1.62
N ASN A 56 11.01 13.15 -0.55
CA ASN A 56 10.90 14.42 0.16
C ASN A 56 11.72 15.52 -0.56
N SER A 57 11.78 16.72 0.03
CA SER A 57 12.48 17.85 -0.57
C SER A 57 13.98 17.60 -0.71
N LYS A 58 14.54 16.68 0.06
CA LYS A 58 15.94 16.27 -0.05
C LYS A 58 16.12 15.11 -1.01
N LYS A 59 15.08 14.78 -1.75
CA LYS A 59 15.05 13.69 -2.73
C LYS A 59 15.25 12.30 -2.12
N LYS A 60 14.99 12.14 -0.84
CA LYS A 60 14.99 10.83 -0.19
C LYS A 60 13.64 10.16 -0.43
N TRP A 61 13.68 8.89 -0.83
CA TRP A 61 12.49 8.12 -1.14
C TRP A 61 11.81 7.64 0.14
N PHE A 62 10.49 7.75 0.18
CA PHE A 62 9.71 7.13 1.25
C PHE A 62 8.59 6.25 0.72
N GLY A 63 8.44 6.15 -0.59
CA GLY A 63 7.47 5.26 -1.18
C GLY A 63 7.70 5.09 -2.66
N ILE A 64 7.38 3.89 -3.15
CA ILE A 64 7.38 3.62 -4.58
C ILE A 64 6.22 2.68 -4.86
N ILE A 65 5.41 2.98 -5.88
CA ILE A 65 4.32 2.14 -6.32
C ILE A 65 4.71 1.52 -7.65
N MET A 66 4.51 0.21 -7.74
CA MET A 66 4.85 -0.58 -8.93
C MET A 66 3.71 -1.52 -9.25
N ASP A 67 3.40 -1.69 -10.53
CA ASP A 67 2.45 -2.71 -10.98
C ASP A 67 3.26 -3.91 -11.47
N VAL A 68 3.07 -5.04 -10.83
CA VAL A 68 3.92 -6.21 -11.02
C VAL A 68 3.10 -7.49 -10.97
N PRO A 69 3.57 -8.58 -11.60
CA PRO A 69 2.88 -9.87 -11.48
C PRO A 69 2.89 -10.36 -10.03
N TYR A 70 1.76 -10.92 -9.62
CA TYR A 70 1.55 -11.42 -8.27
C TYR A 70 2.66 -12.38 -7.84
N ASN A 71 3.06 -13.30 -8.71
CA ASN A 71 4.06 -14.31 -8.36
C ASN A 71 5.49 -13.75 -8.26
N LYS A 72 5.70 -12.50 -8.64
CA LYS A 72 6.99 -11.84 -8.41
C LYS A 72 7.07 -11.27 -7.01
N VAL A 73 5.94 -11.06 -6.38
CA VAL A 73 5.84 -10.54 -5.01
C VAL A 73 5.66 -11.70 -4.03
N TYR A 74 4.72 -12.60 -4.34
CA TYR A 74 4.41 -13.77 -3.53
C TYR A 74 5.03 -15.00 -4.21
N ARG A 75 6.26 -15.27 -3.87
CA ARG A 75 7.11 -16.19 -4.63
C ARG A 75 6.65 -17.65 -4.58
N ASN A 76 5.78 -18.00 -3.64
CA ASN A 76 5.26 -19.36 -3.55
C ASN A 76 4.00 -19.60 -4.38
N SER A 77 3.55 -18.60 -5.12
CA SER A 77 2.35 -18.69 -5.93
C SER A 77 2.71 -18.78 -7.41
N ASP A 78 1.84 -19.44 -8.17
CA ASP A 78 1.95 -19.46 -9.63
C ASP A 78 0.99 -18.47 -10.31
N LYS A 79 0.22 -17.72 -9.51
CA LYS A 79 -0.66 -16.69 -10.05
C LYS A 79 0.17 -15.56 -10.65
N ASP A 80 -0.23 -15.08 -11.81
CA ASP A 80 0.56 -14.09 -12.55
C ASP A 80 -0.20 -12.80 -12.88
N HIS A 81 -1.39 -12.61 -12.31
CA HIS A 81 -2.13 -11.37 -12.54
C HIS A 81 -1.37 -10.18 -11.96
N ILE A 82 -1.59 -9.02 -12.56
CA ILE A 82 -0.89 -7.80 -12.16
C ILE A 82 -1.53 -7.21 -10.93
N ILE A 83 -0.71 -6.83 -9.96
CA ILE A 83 -1.14 -6.13 -8.76
C ILE A 83 -0.33 -4.86 -8.59
N ASP A 84 -0.89 -3.89 -7.89
CA ASP A 84 -0.15 -2.72 -7.47
C ASP A 84 0.43 -2.98 -6.09
N VAL A 85 1.71 -2.73 -5.92
CA VAL A 85 2.35 -2.79 -4.62
C VAL A 85 3.00 -1.45 -4.30
N MET A 86 3.02 -1.11 -3.03
CA MET A 86 3.75 0.05 -2.56
C MET A 86 4.83 -0.41 -1.60
N ASN A 87 6.07 -0.03 -1.88
CA ASN A 87 7.16 -0.24 -0.92
C ASN A 87 7.27 0.99 -0.04
N VAL A 88 7.39 0.76 1.26
CA VAL A 88 7.62 1.81 2.25
C VAL A 88 8.81 1.45 3.11
N LYS A 89 9.48 2.46 3.65
CA LYS A 89 10.68 2.28 4.48
C LYS A 89 10.29 2.36 5.94
N LEU A 90 10.51 1.28 6.67
CA LEU A 90 10.10 1.17 8.05
C LEU A 90 11.25 0.65 8.91
N ASP A 91 11.05 0.73 10.23
CA ASP A 91 11.97 0.14 11.19
C ASP A 91 12.09 -1.36 10.91
N PRO A 92 13.31 -1.92 10.88
CA PRO A 92 13.50 -3.34 10.61
C PRO A 92 12.73 -4.28 11.53
N GLU A 93 12.53 -3.91 12.80
CA GLU A 93 11.75 -4.75 13.71
C GLU A 93 10.29 -4.81 13.29
N LEU A 94 9.74 -3.70 12.87
CA LEU A 94 8.37 -3.67 12.38
C LEU A 94 8.24 -4.49 11.10
N ILE A 95 9.19 -4.35 10.19
CA ILE A 95 9.19 -5.13 8.95
C ILE A 95 9.19 -6.63 9.26
N THR A 96 10.05 -7.06 10.18
CA THR A 96 10.11 -8.46 10.57
C THR A 96 8.75 -8.97 11.06
N SER A 97 8.01 -8.13 11.77
CA SER A 97 6.72 -8.56 12.33
C SER A 97 5.59 -8.56 11.31
N ILE A 98 5.68 -7.80 10.21
CA ILE A 98 4.56 -7.67 9.29
C ILE A 98 4.80 -8.28 7.90
N LYS A 99 6.03 -8.49 7.49
CA LYS A 99 6.35 -8.84 6.10
C LYS A 99 5.71 -10.12 5.58
N ASN A 100 5.32 -11.02 6.47
CA ASN A 100 4.69 -12.28 6.08
C ASN A 100 3.21 -12.32 6.44
N THR A 101 2.63 -11.18 6.84
CA THR A 101 1.20 -11.14 7.15
C THR A 101 0.41 -10.79 5.89
N LYS A 102 -0.91 -10.99 5.96
CA LYS A 102 -1.78 -10.79 4.81
C LYS A 102 -1.64 -9.38 4.24
N GLY A 103 -1.40 -9.29 2.95
CA GLY A 103 -1.26 -8.00 2.26
C GLY A 103 0.16 -7.45 2.26
N PHE A 104 1.10 -8.16 2.86
CA PHE A 104 2.50 -7.74 2.90
C PHE A 104 3.41 -8.81 2.32
N ALA A 105 4.58 -8.38 1.89
CA ALA A 105 5.61 -9.29 1.38
C ALA A 105 6.97 -8.64 1.57
N PRO A 106 8.05 -9.42 1.56
CA PRO A 106 9.39 -8.85 1.50
C PRO A 106 9.51 -7.90 0.30
N ALA A 107 10.23 -6.82 0.48
CA ALA A 107 10.25 -5.74 -0.50
C ALA A 107 10.69 -6.22 -1.88
N TYR A 108 9.85 -5.97 -2.87
CA TYR A 108 10.13 -6.29 -4.26
C TYR A 108 11.18 -5.29 -4.78
N HIS A 109 12.27 -5.82 -5.33
CA HIS A 109 13.35 -5.02 -5.94
C HIS A 109 14.03 -4.01 -5.03
N MET A 110 13.88 -4.13 -3.72
CA MET A 110 14.53 -3.20 -2.79
C MET A 110 15.13 -3.95 -1.62
N ASN A 111 15.88 -3.25 -0.81
CA ASN A 111 16.49 -3.79 0.40
C ASN A 111 15.40 -4.29 1.34
N LYS A 112 15.46 -5.57 1.70
CA LYS A 112 14.40 -6.23 2.44
C LYS A 112 14.50 -6.05 3.96
N ILE A 113 15.58 -5.45 4.43
CA ILE A 113 15.75 -5.13 5.84
C ILE A 113 15.04 -3.82 6.17
N HIS A 114 15.11 -2.86 5.25
CA HIS A 114 14.60 -1.51 5.48
C HIS A 114 13.31 -1.18 4.75
N TRP A 115 12.88 -2.05 3.83
CA TRP A 115 11.68 -1.82 3.02
C TRP A 115 10.77 -3.03 3.08
N VAL A 116 9.47 -2.81 2.89
CA VAL A 116 8.46 -3.87 2.84
C VAL A 116 7.49 -3.53 1.72
N SER A 117 6.98 -4.56 1.04
CA SER A 117 5.94 -4.40 0.01
C SER A 117 4.56 -4.53 0.63
N ILE A 118 3.68 -3.61 0.26
CA ILE A 118 2.27 -3.62 0.65
C ILE A 118 1.47 -3.85 -0.63
N GLU A 119 0.63 -4.88 -0.64
CA GLU A 119 -0.30 -5.06 -1.76
C GLU A 119 -1.44 -4.06 -1.59
N ILE A 120 -1.50 -3.11 -2.52
CA ILE A 120 -2.54 -2.09 -2.50
C ILE A 120 -3.87 -2.79 -2.75
N GLY A 121 -4.84 -2.54 -1.87
CA GLY A 121 -6.12 -3.20 -1.97
C GLY A 121 -6.31 -4.35 -1.01
N LYS A 122 -5.26 -4.79 -0.33
CA LYS A 122 -5.36 -5.89 0.65
C LYS A 122 -5.14 -5.42 2.07
N VAL A 123 -4.72 -4.18 2.25
CA VAL A 123 -4.48 -3.59 3.56
C VAL A 123 -5.43 -2.42 3.71
N SER A 124 -5.97 -2.22 4.91
CA SER A 124 -6.98 -1.17 5.13
C SER A 124 -6.42 0.20 4.83
N TYR A 125 -7.31 1.08 4.39
CA TYR A 125 -6.98 2.47 4.10
C TYR A 125 -6.26 3.13 5.27
N LYS A 126 -6.81 2.95 6.47
CA LYS A 126 -6.25 3.53 7.68
C LYS A 126 -4.82 3.03 7.93
N LYS A 127 -4.60 1.73 7.75
CA LYS A 127 -3.30 1.14 7.99
C LYS A 127 -2.27 1.60 6.98
N ILE A 128 -2.64 1.66 5.71
CA ILE A 128 -1.73 2.14 4.67
C ILE A 128 -1.31 3.58 4.96
N LYS A 129 -2.25 4.45 5.31
CA LYS A 129 -1.90 5.83 5.63
C LYS A 129 -0.91 5.92 6.79
N SER A 130 -1.14 5.12 7.81
CA SER A 130 -0.25 5.08 8.96
C SER A 130 1.17 4.65 8.56
N LEU A 131 1.27 3.64 7.71
CA LEU A 131 2.58 3.15 7.26
C LEU A 131 3.27 4.16 6.34
N ILE A 132 2.52 4.86 5.51
CA ILE A 132 3.08 5.95 4.70
C ILE A 132 3.65 7.04 5.60
N ASP A 133 2.91 7.41 6.64
CA ASP A 133 3.36 8.44 7.57
C ASP A 133 4.63 8.01 8.30
N MET A 134 4.68 6.75 8.74
CA MET A 134 5.88 6.22 9.37
C MET A 134 7.08 6.28 8.42
N SER A 135 6.86 5.90 7.16
CA SER A 135 7.93 5.92 6.17
C SER A 135 8.43 7.34 5.93
N TYR A 136 7.51 8.28 5.79
CA TYR A 136 7.88 9.68 5.59
C TYR A 136 8.70 10.20 6.78
N ASN A 137 8.26 9.90 7.99
CA ASN A 137 8.97 10.37 9.19
C ASN A 137 10.31 9.67 9.35
N ASN A 138 10.44 8.46 8.86
CA ASN A 138 11.67 7.69 8.98
C ASN A 138 12.82 8.27 8.14
N ILE A 139 12.52 9.05 7.13
CA ILE A 139 13.54 9.60 6.23
C ILE A 139 13.83 11.08 6.47
N LEU A 140 13.20 11.66 7.47
CA LEU A 140 13.43 13.07 7.80
C LEU A 140 14.82 13.37 8.34
#